data_c2309d67e05a337d870c8b1d9cf87a1b
#
_entry.id   c2309d67e05a337d870c8b1d9cf87a1b
#
_cell.length_a   1.000
_cell.length_b   1.000
_cell.length_c   1.000
_cell.angle_alpha   90.00
_cell.angle_beta   90.00
_cell.angle_gamma   90.00
#
_symmetry.space_group_name_H-M   'P 1'
#
loop_
_entity.id
_entity.type
_entity.pdbx_description
1 polymer ?
#
loop_
_entity_poly.entity_id
_entity_poly.type
_entity_poly.pdbx_seq_one_letter_code
_entity_poly.pdbx_strand_id
1 'polypeptide(L)'
;MGILALAASMTACSSDNDDNGGSNNGSNNGGTSVVYNWSTDGGFKACDHILFDDNGKADANGVVIGNGDQNFVFKGKQTLKKGTYLLKGWVYIADGAELTIEPGTVIKGDKDTKAALIAEPGGKLIAKGTQTSPIVFTSEMAAGSRKPGDWGGIILCGKAPNNNGVLNQQIEGGPRTKHGGTDANDNSGDLEYVRIEFAGYPFQKDQEINGLTLGSVGAGTTIDHVQVSYSNDDSFEWFGGTVNCQHLIAYRGWDDDFDTDNGFAGSVTYGLSVRDSKIADASQSNSFESDNNASGSTAEPYTTATLKYMTILGPKTFDANFQNTTDYINGGGMNPGNGSSMGKFQAAMHIRRNSRLNVLNSVFIGWPIGIILDNEKGDTQGAAKKGLMKLQNNVFAGMTITGSDFNKVYTDGLYDYNTKTTDASKPSFSTSFFTLAANNNSILNWTAMTWSGIKSIIEANQQLSKTAGAFADGTDWTTGWANWDPENTQY
;
A
#
# COMPACT_ATOMS: atom_id res chain seq x y z
N MET A 1 -19.25 43.22 -20.77
CA MET A 1 -20.51 43.47 -20.03
C MET A 1 -21.00 42.12 -19.51
N GLY A 2 -21.08 41.74 -18.25
CA GLY A 2 -20.87 42.42 -17.00
C GLY A 2 -20.55 41.34 -15.98
N ILE A 3 -19.63 41.68 -15.11
CA ILE A 3 -19.15 40.87 -13.99
C ILE A 3 -20.18 40.96 -12.87
N LEU A 4 -20.66 39.84 -12.35
CA LEU A 4 -21.39 39.82 -11.11
C LEU A 4 -20.54 39.12 -10.04
N ALA A 5 -19.97 39.90 -9.14
CA ALA A 5 -19.32 39.42 -7.94
C ALA A 5 -20.40 39.19 -6.86
N LEU A 6 -20.45 37.99 -6.30
CA LEU A 6 -21.26 37.71 -5.10
C LEU A 6 -20.31 37.70 -3.89
N ALA A 7 -20.45 38.72 -3.05
CA ALA A 7 -19.82 38.78 -1.75
C ALA A 7 -20.66 37.99 -0.73
N ALA A 8 -20.06 36.97 -0.13
CA ALA A 8 -20.64 36.29 1.02
C ALA A 8 -20.09 36.91 2.29
N SER A 9 -21.00 37.48 3.12
CA SER A 9 -20.72 38.08 4.40
C SER A 9 -20.38 37.04 5.45
N MET A 10 -19.24 37.21 6.09
CA MET A 10 -18.91 36.54 7.35
C MET A 10 -19.71 37.12 8.48
N THR A 11 -20.49 36.30 9.14
CA THR A 11 -21.03 36.60 10.47
C THR A 11 -20.16 35.96 11.52
N ALA A 12 -19.45 36.78 12.26
CA ALA A 12 -18.77 36.38 13.48
C ALA A 12 -19.80 36.11 14.56
N CYS A 13 -19.72 34.97 15.23
CA CYS A 13 -20.40 34.74 16.51
C CYS A 13 -19.36 34.72 17.62
N SER A 14 -19.70 35.53 18.61
CA SER A 14 -18.95 35.91 19.78
C SER A 14 -18.77 34.76 20.78
N SER A 15 -17.68 34.90 21.52
CA SER A 15 -17.36 34.22 22.77
C SER A 15 -18.46 34.37 23.82
N ASP A 16 -18.83 33.26 24.43
CA ASP A 16 -19.46 33.30 25.76
C ASP A 16 -18.55 32.56 26.75
N ASN A 17 -17.97 33.35 27.65
CA ASN A 17 -17.46 32.91 28.93
C ASN A 17 -18.68 32.76 29.88
N ASP A 18 -18.83 31.60 30.45
CA ASP A 18 -19.64 31.44 31.65
C ASP A 18 -18.80 30.75 32.75
N ASP A 19 -18.20 31.60 33.57
CA ASP A 19 -17.91 31.30 34.95
C ASP A 19 -19.20 31.18 35.74
N ASN A 20 -19.49 30.03 36.33
CA ASN A 20 -20.39 29.98 37.45
C ASN A 20 -19.92 28.98 38.51
N GLY A 21 -19.37 29.52 39.58
CA GLY A 21 -19.07 28.79 40.80
C GLY A 21 -20.35 28.35 41.51
N GLY A 22 -20.46 27.07 41.75
CA GLY A 22 -21.48 26.43 42.58
C GLY A 22 -20.86 25.34 43.44
N SER A 23 -20.57 25.69 44.68
CA SER A 23 -20.22 24.76 45.74
C SER A 23 -21.36 23.78 45.99
N ASN A 24 -21.12 22.45 45.91
CA ASN A 24 -21.88 21.49 46.69
C ASN A 24 -21.04 20.26 47.08
N ASN A 25 -20.95 20.04 48.35
CA ASN A 25 -20.36 18.90 49.05
C ASN A 25 -21.01 17.58 48.66
N GLY A 26 -20.17 16.56 48.44
CA GLY A 26 -20.65 15.18 48.56
C GLY A 26 -19.78 14.15 47.84
N SER A 27 -19.08 13.38 48.63
CA SER A 27 -18.43 12.08 48.37
C SER A 27 -17.08 12.06 47.62
N ASN A 28 -16.04 11.87 48.43
CA ASN A 28 -14.73 11.39 48.01
C ASN A 28 -14.82 10.04 47.29
N ASN A 29 -14.56 10.04 45.97
CA ASN A 29 -13.91 8.96 45.28
C ASN A 29 -12.69 9.59 44.62
N GLY A 30 -11.50 9.24 45.16
CA GLY A 30 -10.22 9.76 44.66
C GLY A 30 -9.83 9.20 43.29
N GLY A 31 -10.55 9.65 42.27
CA GLY A 31 -10.10 9.55 40.89
C GLY A 31 -9.29 10.80 40.57
N THR A 32 -7.99 10.67 40.34
CA THR A 32 -7.20 11.72 39.72
C THR A 32 -7.84 12.06 38.39
N SER A 33 -8.42 13.27 38.27
CA SER A 33 -8.93 13.76 36.98
C SER A 33 -7.76 13.82 35.98
N VAL A 34 -7.84 13.01 34.92
CA VAL A 34 -6.86 13.04 33.85
C VAL A 34 -7.02 14.39 33.13
N VAL A 35 -5.93 15.14 33.07
CA VAL A 35 -5.89 16.41 32.32
C VAL A 35 -5.35 16.13 30.93
N TYR A 36 -6.10 16.47 29.90
CA TYR A 36 -5.72 16.38 28.50
C TYR A 36 -5.21 17.72 28.00
N ASN A 37 -4.01 17.74 27.36
CA ASN A 37 -3.40 18.96 26.88
C ASN A 37 -3.80 19.23 25.42
N TRP A 38 -4.78 20.08 25.24
CA TRP A 38 -5.21 20.54 23.92
C TRP A 38 -4.37 21.70 23.41
N SER A 39 -4.08 21.71 22.11
CA SER A 39 -3.36 22.77 21.40
C SER A 39 -3.80 22.82 19.94
N THR A 40 -3.13 23.66 19.14
CA THR A 40 -3.27 23.69 17.68
C THR A 40 -1.94 23.37 17.03
N ASP A 41 -1.96 22.73 15.86
CA ASP A 41 -0.80 22.42 15.06
C ASP A 41 -1.14 22.65 13.58
N GLY A 42 -0.53 23.67 12.97
CA GLY A 42 -0.84 24.05 11.59
C GLY A 42 -2.32 24.34 11.33
N GLY A 43 -3.06 24.80 12.34
CA GLY A 43 -4.50 25.04 12.28
C GLY A 43 -5.37 23.83 12.62
N PHE A 44 -4.77 22.66 12.85
CA PHE A 44 -5.47 21.44 13.24
C PHE A 44 -5.56 21.33 14.76
N LYS A 45 -6.62 20.70 15.27
CA LYS A 45 -6.74 20.37 16.71
C LYS A 45 -5.68 19.34 17.08
N ALA A 46 -4.94 19.60 18.14
CA ALA A 46 -3.89 18.71 18.63
C ALA A 46 -4.12 18.36 20.11
N CYS A 47 -3.82 17.11 20.47
CA CYS A 47 -3.89 16.62 21.84
C CYS A 47 -2.73 15.66 22.13
N ASP A 48 -2.30 15.59 23.40
CA ASP A 48 -1.34 14.60 23.87
C ASP A 48 -1.98 13.22 24.16
N HIS A 49 -3.28 13.10 23.92
CA HIS A 49 -4.07 11.89 24.10
C HIS A 49 -4.77 11.50 22.79
N ILE A 50 -4.87 10.21 22.50
CA ILE A 50 -5.40 9.69 21.22
C ILE A 50 -6.75 9.00 21.35
N LEU A 51 -7.17 8.64 22.59
CA LEU A 51 -8.42 7.91 22.82
C LEU A 51 -9.57 8.85 23.21
N PHE A 52 -10.74 8.50 22.71
CA PHE A 52 -11.97 9.28 22.86
C PHE A 52 -13.14 8.36 23.19
N ASP A 53 -14.21 8.95 23.77
CA ASP A 53 -15.52 8.33 23.85
C ASP A 53 -16.28 8.45 22.52
N ASP A 54 -17.47 7.85 22.44
CA ASP A 54 -18.31 7.87 21.23
C ASP A 54 -18.80 9.28 20.84
N ASN A 55 -18.69 10.25 21.73
CA ASN A 55 -19.08 11.65 21.51
C ASN A 55 -17.89 12.54 21.10
N GLY A 56 -16.70 11.95 20.89
CA GLY A 56 -15.48 12.67 20.53
C GLY A 56 -14.85 13.46 21.67
N LYS A 57 -15.16 13.12 22.92
CA LYS A 57 -14.52 13.69 24.10
C LYS A 57 -13.35 12.80 24.53
N ALA A 58 -12.18 13.41 24.80
CA ALA A 58 -10.99 12.67 25.24
C ALA A 58 -11.29 11.85 26.51
N ASP A 59 -10.97 10.56 26.49
CA ASP A 59 -11.25 9.59 27.55
C ASP A 59 -10.11 8.56 27.64
N ALA A 60 -9.50 8.46 28.83
CA ALA A 60 -8.42 7.49 29.09
C ALA A 60 -8.85 6.02 28.93
N ASN A 61 -10.16 5.74 29.07
CA ASN A 61 -10.74 4.42 28.87
C ASN A 61 -11.51 4.30 27.57
N GLY A 62 -11.42 5.31 26.71
CA GLY A 62 -12.09 5.33 25.42
C GLY A 62 -11.58 4.24 24.48
N VAL A 63 -12.43 3.84 23.55
CA VAL A 63 -12.10 2.83 22.52
C VAL A 63 -12.10 3.42 21.12
N VAL A 64 -12.33 4.74 20.98
CA VAL A 64 -12.25 5.45 19.71
C VAL A 64 -10.87 6.10 19.60
N ILE A 65 -10.16 5.83 18.52
CA ILE A 65 -8.89 6.45 18.15
C ILE A 65 -9.22 7.66 17.27
N GLY A 66 -8.83 8.87 17.72
CA GLY A 66 -9.16 10.12 17.03
C GLY A 66 -10.52 10.68 17.42
N ASN A 67 -10.76 11.95 17.10
CA ASN A 67 -11.96 12.67 17.49
C ASN A 67 -13.07 12.71 16.40
N GLY A 68 -12.87 11.96 15.30
CA GLY A 68 -13.79 11.91 14.16
C GLY A 68 -13.53 12.97 13.07
N ASP A 69 -12.70 13.98 13.33
CA ASP A 69 -12.31 14.99 12.34
C ASP A 69 -11.21 14.46 11.41
N GLN A 70 -11.13 14.97 10.19
CA GLN A 70 -10.01 14.65 9.26
C GLN A 70 -8.76 15.52 9.50
N ASN A 71 -8.64 16.15 10.65
CA ASN A 71 -7.56 17.08 10.99
C ASN A 71 -7.13 17.00 12.45
N PHE A 72 -7.18 15.80 13.05
CA PHE A 72 -6.76 15.58 14.43
C PHE A 72 -5.27 15.20 14.50
N VAL A 73 -4.51 15.87 15.38
CA VAL A 73 -3.07 15.67 15.57
C VAL A 73 -2.78 15.12 16.95
N PHE A 74 -2.20 13.95 17.02
CA PHE A 74 -1.70 13.34 18.23
C PHE A 74 -0.24 13.77 18.49
N LYS A 75 0.01 14.35 19.69
CA LYS A 75 1.33 14.91 20.09
C LYS A 75 1.93 14.23 21.33
N GLY A 76 1.40 13.08 21.72
CA GLY A 76 1.81 12.35 22.93
C GLY A 76 2.62 11.10 22.64
N LYS A 77 2.84 10.33 23.72
CA LYS A 77 3.28 8.95 23.64
C LYS A 77 2.25 8.09 24.36
N GLN A 78 1.65 7.16 23.64
CA GLN A 78 0.57 6.34 24.19
C GLN A 78 0.66 4.91 23.70
N THR A 79 0.31 3.97 24.57
CA THR A 79 0.21 2.55 24.25
C THR A 79 -1.26 2.12 24.27
N LEU A 80 -1.75 1.63 23.13
CA LEU A 80 -3.03 0.93 23.03
C LEU A 80 -2.85 -0.48 23.58
N LYS A 81 -3.58 -0.80 24.64
CA LYS A 81 -3.63 -2.14 25.19
C LYS A 81 -4.36 -3.09 24.26
N LYS A 82 -4.07 -4.39 24.37
CA LYS A 82 -4.80 -5.39 23.60
C LYS A 82 -6.31 -5.20 23.76
N GLY A 83 -7.01 -5.01 22.63
CA GLY A 83 -8.44 -4.75 22.59
C GLY A 83 -8.92 -4.53 21.17
N THR A 84 -10.18 -4.14 21.03
CA THR A 84 -10.78 -3.69 19.76
C THR A 84 -11.06 -2.20 19.85
N TYR A 85 -10.57 -1.45 18.87
CA TYR A 85 -10.70 0.00 18.78
C TYR A 85 -11.37 0.40 17.46
N LEU A 86 -12.02 1.58 17.45
CA LEU A 86 -12.56 2.20 16.25
C LEU A 86 -11.72 3.43 15.89
N LEU A 87 -11.07 3.42 14.74
CA LEU A 87 -10.34 4.58 14.21
C LEU A 87 -11.34 5.48 13.49
N LYS A 88 -11.45 6.75 13.92
CA LYS A 88 -12.33 7.75 13.33
C LYS A 88 -11.58 9.00 12.87
N GLY A 89 -11.89 9.43 11.64
CA GLY A 89 -11.25 10.57 11.01
C GLY A 89 -9.80 10.30 10.60
N TRP A 90 -9.06 11.36 10.30
CA TRP A 90 -7.63 11.26 10.00
C TRP A 90 -6.84 11.63 11.24
N VAL A 91 -6.03 10.68 11.68
CA VAL A 91 -5.21 10.82 12.88
C VAL A 91 -3.75 10.95 12.49
N TYR A 92 -3.18 12.14 12.73
CA TYR A 92 -1.78 12.44 12.45
C TYR A 92 -0.94 12.21 13.71
N ILE A 93 0.04 11.32 13.63
CA ILE A 93 1.06 11.14 14.67
C ILE A 93 2.18 12.14 14.37
N ALA A 94 2.23 13.23 15.13
CA ALA A 94 3.14 14.36 14.87
C ALA A 94 4.61 14.03 15.14
N ASP A 95 5.51 14.92 14.69
CA ASP A 95 6.94 14.86 15.02
C ASP A 95 7.16 14.75 16.54
N GLY A 96 7.92 13.75 16.97
CA GLY A 96 8.20 13.41 18.36
C GLY A 96 7.08 12.62 19.08
N ALA A 97 5.91 12.44 18.48
CA ALA A 97 4.84 11.60 19.02
C ALA A 97 5.09 10.13 18.72
N GLU A 98 4.50 9.23 19.55
CA GLU A 98 4.69 7.79 19.43
C GLU A 98 3.39 7.05 19.80
N LEU A 99 2.84 6.31 18.86
CA LEU A 99 1.73 5.40 19.09
C LEU A 99 2.22 3.96 19.11
N THR A 100 2.14 3.30 20.26
CA THR A 100 2.47 1.88 20.43
C THR A 100 1.19 1.06 20.52
N ILE A 101 1.15 -0.08 19.84
CA ILE A 101 -0.01 -0.97 19.79
C ILE A 101 0.41 -2.37 20.27
N GLU A 102 -0.26 -2.91 21.30
CA GLU A 102 0.05 -4.23 21.83
C GLU A 102 -0.39 -5.36 20.88
N PRO A 103 0.33 -6.51 20.88
CA PRO A 103 0.00 -7.68 20.07
C PRO A 103 -1.44 -8.16 20.26
N GLY A 104 -2.09 -8.55 19.14
CA GLY A 104 -3.47 -9.05 19.13
C GLY A 104 -4.54 -7.98 19.25
N THR A 105 -4.17 -6.71 19.08
CA THR A 105 -5.12 -5.59 18.99
C THR A 105 -5.78 -5.57 17.60
N VAL A 106 -7.08 -5.25 17.58
CA VAL A 106 -7.85 -5.03 16.35
C VAL A 106 -8.25 -3.55 16.28
N ILE A 107 -7.97 -2.91 15.16
CA ILE A 107 -8.35 -1.52 14.88
C ILE A 107 -9.26 -1.52 13.66
N LYS A 108 -10.49 -1.07 13.84
CA LYS A 108 -11.51 -0.99 12.78
C LYS A 108 -11.57 0.42 12.25
N GLY A 109 -11.34 0.61 10.96
CA GLY A 109 -11.47 1.91 10.29
C GLY A 109 -12.94 2.25 10.05
N ASP A 110 -13.37 3.39 10.55
CA ASP A 110 -14.72 3.93 10.36
C ASP A 110 -14.89 4.35 8.89
N LYS A 111 -15.92 3.80 8.26
CA LYS A 111 -16.20 4.02 6.84
C LYS A 111 -16.73 5.43 6.56
N ASP A 112 -17.56 5.95 7.42
CA ASP A 112 -18.24 7.23 7.20
C ASP A 112 -17.24 8.39 7.26
N THR A 113 -16.26 8.32 8.16
CA THR A 113 -15.18 9.31 8.26
C THR A 113 -14.02 9.02 7.36
N LYS A 114 -14.03 7.88 6.62
CA LYS A 114 -12.91 7.47 5.73
C LYS A 114 -11.60 7.47 6.48
N ALA A 115 -11.61 6.83 7.64
CA ALA A 115 -10.54 6.88 8.62
C ALA A 115 -9.17 6.56 8.05
N ALA A 116 -8.13 7.28 8.48
CA ALA A 116 -6.73 7.00 8.12
C ALA A 116 -5.79 7.28 9.29
N LEU A 117 -4.72 6.50 9.38
CA LEU A 117 -3.67 6.68 10.39
C LEU A 117 -2.36 7.12 9.71
N ILE A 118 -1.88 8.31 10.03
CA ILE A 118 -0.80 8.97 9.31
C ILE A 118 0.32 9.32 10.29
N ALA A 119 1.50 8.72 10.15
CA ALA A 119 2.69 9.17 10.85
C ALA A 119 3.38 10.26 10.02
N GLU A 120 3.52 11.45 10.59
CA GLU A 120 4.28 12.57 9.99
C GLU A 120 5.79 12.36 10.17
N PRO A 121 6.66 13.05 9.40
CA PRO A 121 8.10 12.91 9.56
C PRO A 121 8.58 13.17 10.99
N GLY A 122 9.11 12.14 11.65
CA GLY A 122 9.52 12.15 13.06
C GLY A 122 8.46 11.63 14.03
N GLY A 123 7.21 11.41 13.59
CA GLY A 123 6.22 10.63 14.31
C GLY A 123 6.47 9.13 14.15
N LYS A 124 6.03 8.32 15.12
CA LYS A 124 6.27 6.87 15.08
C LYS A 124 5.01 6.05 15.33
N LEU A 125 4.78 5.08 14.46
CA LEU A 125 3.81 4.00 14.68
C LEU A 125 4.57 2.73 15.05
N ILE A 126 4.36 2.21 16.26
CA ILE A 126 4.97 0.97 16.75
C ILE A 126 3.88 -0.08 16.90
N ALA A 127 3.71 -0.90 15.88
CA ALA A 127 2.73 -1.98 15.82
C ALA A 127 3.47 -3.32 15.72
N LYS A 128 3.93 -3.83 16.85
CA LYS A 128 4.67 -5.09 16.95
C LYS A 128 3.76 -6.20 17.43
N GLY A 129 3.10 -6.86 16.47
CA GLY A 129 2.39 -8.10 16.71
C GLY A 129 3.33 -9.28 16.92
N THR A 130 2.77 -10.47 16.97
CA THR A 130 3.51 -11.73 16.96
C THR A 130 2.87 -12.72 16.01
N GLN A 131 3.57 -13.77 15.65
CA GLN A 131 3.03 -14.83 14.79
C GLN A 131 1.66 -15.35 15.26
N THR A 132 1.45 -15.46 16.57
CA THR A 132 0.20 -15.98 17.16
C THR A 132 -0.77 -14.91 17.65
N SER A 133 -0.36 -13.65 17.58
CA SER A 133 -1.15 -12.50 18.00
C SER A 133 -0.84 -11.30 17.08
N PRO A 134 -1.18 -11.38 15.79
CA PRO A 134 -0.98 -10.27 14.87
C PRO A 134 -1.84 -9.07 15.27
N ILE A 135 -1.39 -7.87 14.89
CA ILE A 135 -2.20 -6.66 14.98
C ILE A 135 -2.99 -6.53 13.69
N VAL A 136 -4.27 -6.20 13.78
CA VAL A 136 -5.17 -6.15 12.63
C VAL A 136 -5.76 -4.75 12.49
N PHE A 137 -5.56 -4.14 11.34
CA PHE A 137 -6.31 -2.97 10.88
C PHE A 137 -7.27 -3.44 9.80
N THR A 138 -8.57 -3.20 9.98
CA THR A 138 -9.59 -3.73 9.07
C THR A 138 -10.78 -2.76 8.95
N SER A 139 -11.72 -3.05 8.06
CA SER A 139 -12.99 -2.33 7.97
C SER A 139 -13.86 -2.53 9.22
N GLU A 140 -14.58 -1.50 9.66
CA GLU A 140 -15.59 -1.63 10.71
C GLU A 140 -16.81 -2.47 10.30
N MET A 141 -16.99 -2.65 9.00
CA MET A 141 -18.13 -3.39 8.47
C MET A 141 -18.15 -4.84 8.96
N ALA A 142 -19.33 -5.41 9.09
CA ALA A 142 -19.50 -6.79 9.50
C ALA A 142 -18.84 -7.76 8.49
N ALA A 143 -18.39 -8.92 8.99
CA ALA A 143 -17.92 -10.01 8.12
C ALA A 143 -18.93 -10.33 7.01
N GLY A 144 -18.45 -10.54 5.80
CA GLY A 144 -19.26 -10.72 4.58
C GLY A 144 -19.78 -9.43 3.95
N SER A 145 -19.58 -8.26 4.60
CA SER A 145 -20.02 -6.95 4.08
C SER A 145 -18.86 -5.99 3.78
N ARG A 146 -17.64 -6.35 4.15
CA ARG A 146 -16.43 -5.55 3.92
C ARG A 146 -16.13 -5.42 2.44
N LYS A 147 -15.66 -4.24 2.04
CA LYS A 147 -15.29 -3.93 0.65
C LYS A 147 -13.95 -3.20 0.57
N PRO A 148 -13.20 -3.37 -0.51
CA PRO A 148 -12.03 -2.55 -0.79
C PRO A 148 -12.36 -1.06 -0.66
N GLY A 149 -11.49 -0.28 -0.02
CA GLY A 149 -11.71 1.15 0.17
C GLY A 149 -12.76 1.51 1.22
N ASP A 150 -13.12 0.63 2.14
CA ASP A 150 -14.01 0.99 3.25
C ASP A 150 -13.39 2.05 4.17
N TRP A 151 -12.07 2.14 4.24
CA TRP A 151 -11.32 3.15 4.99
C TRP A 151 -10.05 3.57 4.24
N GLY A 152 -9.36 4.62 4.70
CA GLY A 152 -8.19 5.17 4.02
C GLY A 152 -7.02 4.21 3.97
N GLY A 153 -6.41 3.91 5.12
CA GLY A 153 -5.22 3.08 5.20
C GLY A 153 -4.20 3.61 6.20
N ILE A 154 -2.97 3.09 6.10
CA ILE A 154 -1.83 3.51 6.93
C ILE A 154 -0.81 4.23 6.06
N ILE A 155 -0.41 5.43 6.49
CA ILE A 155 0.61 6.25 5.83
C ILE A 155 1.76 6.49 6.81
N LEU A 156 2.98 6.12 6.42
CA LEU A 156 4.19 6.47 7.15
C LEU A 156 5.00 7.46 6.31
N CYS A 157 5.31 8.62 6.88
CA CYS A 157 6.14 9.64 6.26
C CYS A 157 7.42 9.85 7.05
N GLY A 158 8.54 9.83 6.36
CA GLY A 158 9.88 9.93 6.94
C GLY A 158 10.71 11.08 6.38
N LYS A 159 11.96 11.12 6.84
CA LYS A 159 12.97 12.13 6.51
C LYS A 159 14.09 11.58 5.63
N ALA A 160 13.89 10.40 5.00
CA ALA A 160 14.87 9.84 4.08
C ALA A 160 14.81 10.52 2.71
N PRO A 161 15.84 10.36 1.85
CA PRO A 161 15.88 11.00 0.55
C PRO A 161 14.75 10.54 -0.38
N ASN A 162 14.25 11.48 -1.19
CA ASN A 162 13.48 11.26 -2.40
C ASN A 162 13.99 12.17 -3.52
N ASN A 163 13.50 12.04 -4.75
CA ASN A 163 13.95 12.86 -5.88
C ASN A 163 13.12 14.14 -6.13
N ASN A 164 12.22 14.48 -5.21
CA ASN A 164 11.45 15.73 -5.22
C ASN A 164 11.94 16.75 -4.18
N GLY A 165 12.90 16.38 -3.31
CA GLY A 165 13.56 17.23 -2.35
C GLY A 165 12.98 17.19 -0.94
N VAL A 166 13.60 17.95 -0.03
CA VAL A 166 13.31 17.96 1.40
C VAL A 166 11.93 18.56 1.68
N LEU A 167 11.05 17.80 2.35
CA LEU A 167 9.68 18.19 2.70
C LEU A 167 8.92 18.85 1.53
N ASN A 168 9.20 18.40 0.31
CA ASN A 168 8.62 18.99 -0.89
C ASN A 168 7.55 18.10 -1.51
N GLN A 169 7.63 16.79 -1.30
CA GLN A 169 6.63 15.87 -1.81
C GLN A 169 5.43 15.81 -0.87
N GLN A 170 4.24 16.10 -1.39
CA GLN A 170 2.95 15.84 -0.76
C GLN A 170 2.63 14.37 -0.92
N ILE A 171 2.15 13.72 0.13
CA ILE A 171 1.62 12.35 0.01
C ILE A 171 0.29 12.36 -0.75
N GLU A 172 0.00 11.32 -1.50
CA GLU A 172 -1.28 11.14 -2.20
C GLU A 172 -2.46 10.98 -1.25
N GLY A 173 -3.67 11.13 -1.78
CA GLY A 173 -4.92 11.00 -1.04
C GLY A 173 -5.33 12.23 -0.22
N GLY A 174 -4.56 13.32 -0.25
CA GLY A 174 -4.92 14.62 0.32
C GLY A 174 -4.53 14.89 1.77
N PRO A 175 -3.76 14.04 2.52
CA PRO A 175 -3.25 14.44 3.84
C PRO A 175 -2.39 15.69 3.76
N ARG A 176 -2.33 16.46 4.87
CA ARG A 176 -1.48 17.65 4.95
C ARG A 176 0.02 17.34 4.89
N THR A 177 0.37 16.08 5.11
CA THR A 177 1.75 15.66 5.36
C THR A 177 2.61 15.76 4.12
N LYS A 178 3.77 16.38 4.28
CA LYS A 178 4.88 16.37 3.32
C LYS A 178 6.01 15.54 3.88
N HIS A 179 6.75 14.88 3.01
CA HIS A 179 7.84 14.00 3.38
C HIS A 179 9.12 14.26 2.60
N GLY A 180 10.20 13.61 3.00
CA GLY A 180 11.50 13.74 2.37
C GLY A 180 12.51 14.55 3.19
N GLY A 181 13.74 14.16 3.09
CA GLY A 181 14.84 14.77 3.82
C GLY A 181 16.19 14.26 3.34
N THR A 182 17.15 14.15 4.25
CA THR A 182 18.52 13.70 3.97
C THR A 182 18.96 12.56 4.91
N ASP A 183 18.10 12.12 5.81
CA ASP A 183 18.42 11.05 6.77
C ASP A 183 18.02 9.68 6.22
N ALA A 184 18.94 9.02 5.55
CA ALA A 184 18.71 7.67 5.03
C ALA A 184 18.40 6.62 6.12
N ASN A 185 18.70 6.90 7.40
CA ASN A 185 18.42 6.04 8.53
C ASN A 185 17.22 6.51 9.38
N ASP A 186 16.42 7.41 8.85
CA ASP A 186 15.19 7.86 9.50
C ASP A 186 14.34 6.66 9.97
N ASN A 187 13.60 6.86 11.07
CA ASN A 187 12.82 5.81 11.73
C ASN A 187 11.39 6.30 11.98
N SER A 188 10.44 5.76 11.22
CA SER A 188 9.00 6.01 11.34
C SER A 188 8.28 5.00 12.25
N GLY A 189 8.99 4.08 12.89
CA GLY A 189 8.46 3.08 13.81
C GLY A 189 8.71 1.63 13.36
N ASP A 190 7.84 0.73 13.83
CA ASP A 190 7.94 -0.70 13.57
C ASP A 190 6.57 -1.27 13.19
N LEU A 191 6.48 -1.97 12.07
CA LEU A 191 5.34 -2.80 11.69
C LEU A 191 5.79 -4.25 11.59
N GLU A 192 5.42 -5.08 12.58
CA GLU A 192 5.75 -6.50 12.60
C GLU A 192 4.51 -7.33 12.87
N TYR A 193 4.25 -8.36 12.06
CA TYR A 193 3.06 -9.19 12.13
C TYR A 193 1.77 -8.36 12.13
N VAL A 194 1.60 -7.56 11.09
CA VAL A 194 0.47 -6.64 10.91
C VAL A 194 -0.36 -7.05 9.71
N ARG A 195 -1.69 -7.00 9.84
CA ARG A 195 -2.61 -7.10 8.71
C ARG A 195 -3.34 -5.78 8.49
N ILE A 196 -3.42 -5.35 7.24
CA ILE A 196 -4.13 -4.16 6.77
C ILE A 196 -5.15 -4.65 5.74
N GLU A 197 -6.43 -4.52 6.04
CA GLU A 197 -7.49 -5.15 5.25
C GLU A 197 -8.53 -4.10 4.81
N PHE A 198 -8.95 -4.12 3.54
CA PHE A 198 -10.00 -3.29 2.95
C PHE A 198 -9.74 -1.78 3.00
N ALA A 199 -8.48 -1.38 2.98
CA ALA A 199 -8.03 0.01 2.87
C ALA A 199 -8.10 0.54 1.42
N GLY A 200 -7.56 1.75 1.16
CA GLY A 200 -7.42 2.30 -0.17
C GLY A 200 -8.59 3.17 -0.62
N TYR A 201 -9.20 3.95 0.28
CA TYR A 201 -10.34 4.80 -0.10
C TYR A 201 -9.94 5.84 -1.16
N PRO A 202 -10.68 5.95 -2.29
CA PRO A 202 -10.40 6.91 -3.35
C PRO A 202 -10.94 8.31 -2.96
N PHE A 203 -10.08 9.14 -2.39
CA PHE A 203 -10.46 10.51 -1.99
C PHE A 203 -10.67 11.44 -3.18
N GLN A 204 -9.83 11.30 -4.19
CA GLN A 204 -9.92 12.01 -5.46
C GLN A 204 -9.49 11.04 -6.58
N LYS A 205 -9.93 11.30 -7.79
CA LYS A 205 -9.49 10.52 -8.95
C LYS A 205 -8.00 10.70 -9.17
N ASP A 206 -7.29 9.61 -9.36
CA ASP A 206 -5.84 9.53 -9.52
C ASP A 206 -5.07 10.11 -8.29
N GLN A 207 -5.66 10.04 -7.08
CA GLN A 207 -5.09 10.42 -5.79
C GLN A 207 -5.75 9.60 -4.67
N GLU A 208 -5.54 8.33 -4.71
CA GLU A 208 -6.03 7.36 -3.76
C GLU A 208 -5.05 7.21 -2.59
N ILE A 209 -5.50 6.67 -1.45
CA ILE A 209 -4.62 6.18 -0.39
C ILE A 209 -4.44 4.68 -0.59
N ASN A 210 -3.22 4.20 -0.51
CA ASN A 210 -2.91 2.78 -0.65
C ASN A 210 -3.19 1.99 0.64
N GLY A 211 -3.04 0.68 0.59
CA GLY A 211 -3.10 -0.14 1.80
C GLY A 211 -2.05 0.28 2.82
N LEU A 212 -0.80 0.31 2.41
CA LEU A 212 0.33 0.86 3.15
C LEU A 212 1.15 1.81 2.26
N THR A 213 1.09 3.10 2.56
CA THR A 213 1.84 4.14 1.85
C THR A 213 3.10 4.52 2.63
N LEU A 214 4.25 4.57 1.96
CA LEU A 214 5.56 4.82 2.55
C LEU A 214 6.24 6.02 1.87
N GLY A 215 6.06 7.21 2.43
CA GLY A 215 6.68 8.44 1.91
C GLY A 215 8.05 8.70 2.55
N SER A 216 9.15 8.51 1.82
CA SER A 216 10.53 8.78 2.29
C SER A 216 10.88 8.10 3.63
N VAL A 217 10.41 6.89 3.83
CA VAL A 217 10.69 6.10 5.04
C VAL A 217 12.12 5.58 4.99
N GLY A 218 12.86 5.76 6.10
CA GLY A 218 14.29 5.44 6.17
C GLY A 218 14.59 4.03 6.65
N ALA A 219 15.86 3.61 6.50
CA ALA A 219 16.37 2.29 6.84
C ALA A 219 16.35 1.97 8.35
N GLY A 220 16.09 2.95 9.20
CA GLY A 220 15.87 2.73 10.64
C GLY A 220 14.48 2.20 10.99
N THR A 221 13.55 2.18 10.04
CA THR A 221 12.18 1.65 10.20
C THR A 221 12.17 0.14 9.97
N THR A 222 11.45 -0.58 10.82
CA THR A 222 11.23 -2.03 10.66
C THR A 222 9.88 -2.28 9.97
N ILE A 223 9.87 -3.04 8.88
CA ILE A 223 8.65 -3.54 8.23
C ILE A 223 8.86 -5.00 7.89
N ASP A 224 8.25 -5.89 8.67
CA ASP A 224 8.43 -7.33 8.54
C ASP A 224 7.13 -8.09 8.87
N HIS A 225 6.76 -9.07 8.05
CA HIS A 225 5.50 -9.81 8.20
C HIS A 225 4.27 -8.90 8.15
N VAL A 226 4.11 -8.15 7.05
CA VAL A 226 2.93 -7.30 6.82
C VAL A 226 2.11 -7.83 5.66
N GLN A 227 0.82 -8.04 5.90
CA GLN A 227 -0.15 -8.44 4.88
C GLN A 227 -1.11 -7.28 4.59
N VAL A 228 -1.22 -6.89 3.33
CA VAL A 228 -2.27 -6.01 2.82
C VAL A 228 -3.26 -6.86 2.02
N SER A 229 -4.55 -6.75 2.35
CA SER A 229 -5.60 -7.53 1.70
C SER A 229 -6.73 -6.64 1.21
N TYR A 230 -7.14 -6.83 -0.04
CA TYR A 230 -8.24 -6.09 -0.63
C TYR A 230 -8.08 -4.56 -0.53
N SER A 231 -6.89 -4.05 -0.74
CA SER A 231 -6.72 -2.61 -0.98
C SER A 231 -7.48 -2.20 -2.24
N ASN A 232 -8.14 -1.05 -2.24
CA ASN A 232 -8.86 -0.53 -3.41
C ASN A 232 -7.95 0.23 -4.38
N ASP A 233 -6.73 0.43 -3.99
CA ASP A 233 -5.62 0.95 -4.75
C ASP A 233 -4.43 0.02 -4.53
N ASP A 234 -3.20 0.51 -4.59
CA ASP A 234 -2.03 -0.32 -4.38
C ASP A 234 -2.03 -1.01 -3.02
N SER A 235 -1.44 -2.19 -2.98
CA SER A 235 -1.23 -2.86 -1.70
C SER A 235 -0.12 -2.18 -0.91
N PHE A 236 1.02 -1.95 -1.55
CA PHE A 236 2.18 -1.26 -0.99
C PHE A 236 2.74 -0.26 -1.99
N GLU A 237 2.91 0.99 -1.57
CA GLU A 237 3.54 2.01 -2.41
C GLU A 237 4.62 2.80 -1.67
N TRP A 238 5.76 2.99 -2.34
CA TRP A 238 6.94 3.71 -1.83
C TRP A 238 7.24 4.96 -2.65
N PHE A 239 7.06 6.13 -2.05
CA PHE A 239 7.46 7.42 -2.62
C PHE A 239 8.84 7.85 -2.08
N GLY A 240 9.92 7.32 -2.66
CA GLY A 240 11.27 7.53 -2.17
C GLY A 240 11.60 6.76 -0.89
N GLY A 241 12.72 7.07 -0.27
CA GLY A 241 13.17 6.43 0.97
C GLY A 241 14.13 5.27 0.75
N THR A 242 14.49 4.63 1.88
CA THR A 242 15.57 3.63 1.94
C THR A 242 15.20 2.43 2.82
N VAL A 243 13.94 2.29 3.24
CA VAL A 243 13.48 1.22 4.12
C VAL A 243 13.68 -0.15 3.47
N ASN A 244 14.06 -1.14 4.28
CA ASN A 244 14.16 -2.53 3.85
C ASN A 244 13.05 -3.34 4.50
N CYS A 245 12.18 -3.90 3.65
CA CYS A 245 11.03 -4.67 4.07
C CYS A 245 11.26 -6.17 3.89
N GLN A 246 10.61 -6.99 4.72
CA GLN A 246 10.69 -8.43 4.61
C GLN A 246 9.29 -9.05 4.79
N HIS A 247 9.06 -10.23 4.19
CA HIS A 247 7.85 -11.04 4.34
C HIS A 247 6.56 -10.25 4.13
N LEU A 248 6.44 -9.57 2.98
CA LEU A 248 5.25 -8.81 2.62
C LEU A 248 4.26 -9.68 1.83
N ILE A 249 2.96 -9.52 2.10
CA ILE A 249 1.89 -10.20 1.36
C ILE A 249 0.93 -9.15 0.80
N ALA A 250 0.82 -9.09 -0.54
CA ALA A 250 -0.24 -8.39 -1.26
C ALA A 250 -1.31 -9.42 -1.66
N TYR A 251 -2.51 -9.32 -1.08
CA TYR A 251 -3.57 -10.31 -1.27
C TYR A 251 -4.82 -9.70 -1.84
N ARG A 252 -5.07 -9.95 -3.13
CA ARG A 252 -6.27 -9.54 -3.85
C ARG A 252 -6.53 -8.03 -3.86
N GLY A 253 -5.45 -7.24 -4.04
CA GLY A 253 -5.53 -5.79 -4.24
C GLY A 253 -6.17 -5.44 -5.59
N TRP A 254 -6.59 -4.18 -5.73
CA TRP A 254 -7.23 -3.67 -6.94
C TRP A 254 -6.21 -3.24 -7.98
N ASP A 255 -5.35 -2.28 -7.65
CA ASP A 255 -4.32 -1.81 -8.57
C ASP A 255 -3.02 -2.58 -8.39
N ASP A 256 -1.92 -1.97 -8.12
CA ASP A 256 -0.64 -2.65 -8.12
C ASP A 256 -0.33 -3.35 -6.78
N ASP A 257 0.47 -4.41 -6.80
CA ASP A 257 0.82 -5.10 -5.56
C ASP A 257 1.98 -4.41 -4.84
N PHE A 258 2.98 -3.95 -5.61
CA PHE A 258 4.20 -3.30 -5.12
C PHE A 258 4.59 -2.17 -6.08
N ASP A 259 4.24 -0.93 -5.76
CA ASP A 259 4.65 0.24 -6.55
C ASP A 259 5.83 0.97 -5.91
N THR A 260 6.83 1.32 -6.71
CA THR A 260 8.06 1.99 -6.28
C THR A 260 8.31 3.24 -7.10
N ASP A 261 8.30 4.40 -6.46
CA ASP A 261 8.45 5.70 -7.13
C ASP A 261 9.43 6.64 -6.40
N ASN A 262 9.65 7.78 -7.02
CA ASN A 262 10.27 8.98 -6.45
C ASN A 262 11.64 8.76 -5.80
N GLY A 263 12.43 7.83 -6.35
CA GLY A 263 13.79 7.58 -5.89
C GLY A 263 13.88 6.58 -4.74
N PHE A 264 12.90 5.69 -4.58
CA PHE A 264 13.00 4.61 -3.60
C PHE A 264 14.21 3.70 -3.88
N ALA A 265 15.06 3.55 -2.86
CA ALA A 265 16.32 2.81 -2.97
C ALA A 265 16.47 1.70 -1.90
N GLY A 266 15.38 1.32 -1.27
CA GLY A 266 15.33 0.21 -0.32
C GLY A 266 15.14 -1.16 -0.97
N SER A 267 14.66 -2.12 -0.19
CA SER A 267 14.44 -3.49 -0.69
C SER A 267 13.21 -4.16 -0.11
N VAL A 268 12.67 -5.14 -0.85
CA VAL A 268 11.71 -6.13 -0.35
C VAL A 268 12.30 -7.52 -0.53
N THR A 269 12.33 -8.31 0.55
CA THR A 269 12.82 -9.68 0.52
C THR A 269 11.74 -10.62 1.03
N TYR A 270 11.46 -11.71 0.30
CA TYR A 270 10.38 -12.67 0.58
C TYR A 270 9.00 -12.02 0.49
N GLY A 271 8.65 -11.54 -0.70
CA GLY A 271 7.31 -11.00 -0.97
C GLY A 271 6.41 -12.02 -1.66
N LEU A 272 5.14 -11.94 -1.36
CA LEU A 272 4.09 -12.75 -1.97
C LEU A 272 3.00 -11.82 -2.53
N SER A 273 2.60 -12.05 -3.79
CA SER A 273 1.37 -11.50 -4.35
C SER A 273 0.44 -12.63 -4.77
N VAL A 274 -0.84 -12.49 -4.46
CA VAL A 274 -1.90 -13.40 -4.90
C VAL A 274 -3.05 -12.58 -5.46
N ARG A 275 -3.21 -12.60 -6.79
CA ARG A 275 -4.29 -11.87 -7.47
C ARG A 275 -5.58 -12.69 -7.49
N ASP A 276 -6.69 -12.01 -7.38
CA ASP A 276 -8.00 -12.56 -7.73
C ASP A 276 -8.29 -12.27 -9.20
N SER A 277 -8.67 -13.26 -9.99
CA SER A 277 -8.94 -13.11 -11.43
C SER A 277 -10.12 -12.18 -11.74
N LYS A 278 -10.86 -11.75 -10.72
CA LYS A 278 -12.05 -10.90 -10.80
C LYS A 278 -11.84 -9.50 -10.22
N ILE A 279 -10.58 -9.14 -9.89
CA ILE A 279 -10.27 -7.84 -9.29
C ILE A 279 -9.10 -7.20 -10.04
N ALA A 280 -9.38 -6.13 -10.79
CA ALA A 280 -8.37 -5.30 -11.43
C ALA A 280 -8.90 -3.87 -11.64
N ASP A 281 -8.03 -2.88 -11.51
CA ASP A 281 -8.38 -1.47 -11.68
C ASP A 281 -8.50 -1.03 -13.14
N ALA A 282 -9.19 0.09 -13.35
CA ALA A 282 -9.36 0.72 -14.66
C ALA A 282 -8.03 1.23 -15.25
N SER A 283 -7.04 1.56 -14.41
CA SER A 283 -5.68 1.94 -14.79
C SER A 283 -4.90 0.81 -15.46
N GLN A 284 -5.27 -0.43 -15.19
CA GLN A 284 -4.65 -1.72 -15.57
C GLN A 284 -3.61 -2.18 -14.53
N SER A 285 -4.02 -3.11 -13.69
CA SER A 285 -3.23 -3.61 -12.57
C SER A 285 -1.97 -4.37 -12.97
N ASN A 286 -0.89 -4.08 -12.30
CA ASN A 286 0.38 -4.81 -12.36
C ASN A 286 0.67 -5.54 -11.04
N SER A 287 1.72 -6.37 -11.00
CA SER A 287 2.26 -6.75 -9.70
C SER A 287 3.35 -5.76 -9.25
N PHE A 288 4.26 -5.44 -10.14
CA PHE A 288 5.25 -4.40 -9.91
C PHE A 288 5.02 -3.26 -10.89
N GLU A 289 4.72 -2.08 -10.39
CA GLU A 289 4.92 -0.84 -11.12
C GLU A 289 6.20 -0.17 -10.58
N SER A 290 6.97 0.51 -11.45
CA SER A 290 8.17 1.19 -10.98
C SER A 290 8.50 2.40 -11.85
N ASP A 291 8.48 3.56 -11.21
CA ASP A 291 8.77 4.86 -11.80
C ASP A 291 10.00 5.53 -11.14
N ASN A 292 10.73 6.35 -11.88
CA ASN A 292 11.64 7.27 -11.21
C ASN A 292 10.91 8.50 -10.66
N ASN A 293 9.96 9.01 -11.44
CA ASN A 293 8.95 10.00 -11.06
C ASN A 293 7.96 10.17 -12.22
N ALA A 294 6.83 10.81 -11.97
CA ALA A 294 5.73 10.98 -12.93
C ALA A 294 6.14 11.59 -14.29
N SER A 295 7.21 12.39 -14.35
CA SER A 295 7.72 12.99 -15.60
C SER A 295 8.71 12.09 -16.34
N GLY A 296 9.21 11.02 -15.75
CA GLY A 296 10.31 10.22 -16.30
C GLY A 296 11.62 10.99 -16.40
N SER A 297 11.87 11.91 -15.47
CA SER A 297 13.08 12.73 -15.47
C SER A 297 14.30 11.96 -14.94
N THR A 298 15.47 12.59 -15.03
CA THR A 298 16.74 12.07 -14.49
C THR A 298 17.02 12.59 -13.08
N ALA A 299 15.99 12.99 -12.33
CA ALA A 299 16.15 13.44 -10.95
C ALA A 299 16.72 12.33 -10.05
N GLU A 300 17.57 12.71 -9.14
CA GLU A 300 18.25 11.82 -8.19
C GLU A 300 17.76 12.04 -6.75
N PRO A 301 17.77 10.97 -5.91
CA PRO A 301 18.20 9.62 -6.22
C PRO A 301 17.28 8.94 -7.22
N TYR A 302 17.82 8.07 -8.08
CA TYR A 302 16.98 7.23 -8.94
C TYR A 302 16.28 6.16 -8.11
N THR A 303 15.09 5.76 -8.57
CA THR A 303 14.42 4.55 -8.07
C THR A 303 15.27 3.35 -8.46
N THR A 304 15.88 2.72 -7.44
CA THR A 304 16.82 1.60 -7.57
C THR A 304 16.46 0.46 -6.63
N ALA A 305 15.19 0.38 -6.26
CA ALA A 305 14.67 -0.67 -5.37
C ALA A 305 15.15 -2.06 -5.78
N THR A 306 15.28 -2.96 -4.80
CA THR A 306 15.62 -4.36 -5.04
C THR A 306 14.54 -5.27 -4.47
N LEU A 307 13.79 -5.93 -5.34
CA LEU A 307 12.81 -6.95 -4.99
C LEU A 307 13.42 -8.33 -5.23
N LYS A 308 13.47 -9.17 -4.21
CA LYS A 308 14.11 -10.48 -4.29
C LYS A 308 13.36 -11.57 -3.54
N TYR A 309 13.41 -12.78 -4.07
CA TYR A 309 12.67 -13.92 -3.53
C TYR A 309 11.16 -13.61 -3.45
N MET A 310 10.62 -13.11 -4.57
CA MET A 310 9.19 -12.81 -4.69
C MET A 310 8.46 -13.99 -5.34
N THR A 311 7.27 -14.34 -4.84
CA THR A 311 6.35 -15.29 -5.50
C THR A 311 5.10 -14.52 -5.89
N ILE A 312 4.89 -14.36 -7.19
CA ILE A 312 3.91 -13.45 -7.76
C ILE A 312 2.89 -14.27 -8.56
N LEU A 313 1.69 -14.41 -8.00
CA LEU A 313 0.63 -15.26 -8.53
C LEU A 313 -0.44 -14.40 -9.20
N GLY A 314 -0.37 -14.30 -10.50
CA GLY A 314 -1.28 -13.55 -11.35
C GLY A 314 -2.64 -14.24 -11.55
N PRO A 315 -3.54 -13.61 -12.30
CA PRO A 315 -4.95 -14.00 -12.39
C PRO A 315 -5.20 -15.40 -13.00
N LYS A 316 -4.27 -15.92 -13.81
CA LYS A 316 -4.37 -17.27 -14.40
C LYS A 316 -3.87 -18.40 -13.48
N THR A 317 -3.25 -18.07 -12.35
CA THR A 317 -2.59 -19.07 -11.51
C THR A 317 -3.55 -20.13 -11.02
N PHE A 318 -4.73 -19.69 -10.57
CA PHE A 318 -5.78 -20.54 -10.02
C PHE A 318 -7.09 -20.51 -10.83
N ASP A 319 -7.10 -19.86 -11.99
CA ASP A 319 -8.28 -19.73 -12.84
C ASP A 319 -7.95 -20.14 -14.29
N ALA A 320 -8.30 -21.39 -14.63
CA ALA A 320 -8.10 -21.93 -15.97
C ALA A 320 -8.96 -21.25 -17.04
N ASN A 321 -10.03 -20.58 -16.64
CA ASN A 321 -10.97 -19.92 -17.56
C ASN A 321 -10.75 -18.42 -17.65
N PHE A 322 -9.73 -17.90 -17.02
CA PHE A 322 -9.44 -16.47 -16.99
C PHE A 322 -9.42 -15.85 -18.39
N GLN A 323 -10.14 -14.76 -18.53
CA GLN A 323 -10.14 -13.89 -19.71
C GLN A 323 -9.82 -12.46 -19.27
N ASN A 324 -8.83 -11.85 -19.88
CA ASN A 324 -8.44 -10.48 -19.56
C ASN A 324 -9.38 -9.46 -20.23
N THR A 325 -10.64 -9.51 -19.86
CA THR A 325 -11.70 -8.61 -20.34
C THR A 325 -12.45 -7.99 -19.16
N THR A 326 -12.89 -6.77 -19.32
CA THR A 326 -13.66 -6.07 -18.27
C THR A 326 -14.92 -6.84 -17.87
N ASP A 327 -15.61 -7.46 -18.84
CA ASP A 327 -16.81 -8.25 -18.58
C ASP A 327 -16.51 -9.48 -17.71
N TYR A 328 -15.39 -10.17 -17.98
CA TYR A 328 -14.98 -11.32 -17.18
C TYR A 328 -14.62 -10.90 -15.75
N ILE A 329 -13.85 -9.85 -15.61
CA ILE A 329 -13.36 -9.34 -14.32
C ILE A 329 -14.53 -8.78 -13.51
N ASN A 330 -15.37 -7.94 -14.11
CA ASN A 330 -16.54 -7.34 -13.44
C ASN A 330 -17.60 -8.36 -12.96
N GLY A 331 -17.56 -9.58 -13.45
CA GLY A 331 -18.44 -10.67 -13.00
C GLY A 331 -18.15 -11.20 -11.58
N GLY A 332 -17.15 -10.68 -10.87
CA GLY A 332 -16.68 -11.24 -9.60
C GLY A 332 -17.40 -10.79 -8.33
N GLY A 333 -18.24 -9.76 -8.39
CA GLY A 333 -19.04 -9.32 -7.23
C GLY A 333 -18.30 -8.50 -6.16
N MET A 334 -16.99 -8.23 -6.32
CA MET A 334 -16.19 -7.44 -5.36
C MET A 334 -16.18 -5.93 -5.66
N ASN A 335 -17.17 -5.42 -6.39
CA ASN A 335 -17.29 -3.99 -6.66
C ASN A 335 -17.38 -3.21 -5.33
N PRO A 336 -16.48 -2.27 -5.02
CA PRO A 336 -16.47 -1.51 -3.78
C PRO A 336 -17.66 -0.53 -3.67
N GLY A 337 -18.24 -0.10 -4.80
CA GLY A 337 -19.36 0.83 -4.81
C GLY A 337 -18.98 2.26 -4.39
N ASN A 338 -17.72 2.63 -4.47
CA ASN A 338 -17.17 3.92 -4.05
C ASN A 338 -16.72 4.83 -5.21
N GLY A 339 -17.03 4.44 -6.44
CA GLY A 339 -16.66 5.17 -7.65
C GLY A 339 -15.52 4.53 -8.44
N SER A 340 -14.77 3.62 -7.85
CA SER A 340 -13.74 2.86 -8.56
C SER A 340 -14.33 1.96 -9.65
N SER A 341 -13.61 1.82 -10.75
CA SER A 341 -14.06 1.10 -11.94
C SER A 341 -13.18 -0.11 -12.21
N MET A 342 -13.81 -1.22 -12.57
CA MET A 342 -13.11 -2.43 -13.00
C MET A 342 -12.39 -2.24 -14.33
N GLY A 343 -11.19 -2.79 -14.43
CA GLY A 343 -10.35 -2.74 -15.61
C GLY A 343 -9.84 -4.09 -16.07
N LYS A 344 -8.54 -4.15 -16.30
CA LYS A 344 -7.84 -5.34 -16.80
C LYS A 344 -6.49 -5.47 -16.10
N PHE A 345 -5.95 -6.67 -16.13
CA PHE A 345 -4.55 -6.90 -15.75
C PHE A 345 -3.62 -6.50 -16.89
N GLN A 346 -2.45 -5.97 -16.56
CA GLN A 346 -1.42 -5.63 -17.53
C GLN A 346 -0.21 -6.58 -17.42
N ALA A 347 0.72 -6.32 -16.52
CA ALA A 347 1.99 -7.02 -16.48
C ALA A 347 2.38 -7.50 -15.07
N ALA A 348 3.19 -8.56 -15.02
CA ALA A 348 3.85 -8.92 -13.77
C ALA A 348 4.89 -7.87 -13.35
N MET A 349 5.52 -7.19 -14.32
CA MET A 349 6.44 -6.08 -14.09
C MET A 349 6.24 -5.00 -15.14
N HIS A 350 5.86 -3.79 -14.73
CA HIS A 350 5.85 -2.58 -15.55
C HIS A 350 6.90 -1.59 -15.03
N ILE A 351 8.06 -1.57 -15.67
CA ILE A 351 9.19 -0.71 -15.29
C ILE A 351 9.28 0.41 -16.30
N ARG A 352 9.10 1.65 -15.85
CA ARG A 352 8.92 2.81 -16.72
C ARG A 352 9.62 4.07 -16.18
N ARG A 353 9.55 5.15 -16.94
CA ARG A 353 9.91 6.51 -16.52
C ARG A 353 11.29 6.64 -15.85
N ASN A 354 12.31 6.01 -16.46
CA ASN A 354 13.70 5.98 -15.97
C ASN A 354 13.96 5.17 -14.68
N SER A 355 13.01 4.39 -14.18
CA SER A 355 13.27 3.48 -13.06
C SER A 355 14.41 2.51 -13.38
N ARG A 356 15.13 2.12 -12.33
CA ARG A 356 16.24 1.15 -12.35
C ARG A 356 15.98 0.01 -11.38
N LEU A 357 14.72 -0.44 -11.32
CA LEU A 357 14.28 -1.52 -10.44
C LEU A 357 15.12 -2.79 -10.65
N ASN A 358 15.52 -3.43 -9.56
CA ASN A 358 16.20 -4.72 -9.59
C ASN A 358 15.23 -5.82 -9.12
N VAL A 359 15.12 -6.92 -9.88
CA VAL A 359 14.30 -8.07 -9.52
C VAL A 359 15.13 -9.35 -9.61
N LEU A 360 15.28 -10.04 -8.49
CA LEU A 360 16.22 -11.15 -8.36
C LEU A 360 15.54 -12.38 -7.75
N ASN A 361 15.90 -13.57 -8.27
CA ASN A 361 15.52 -14.86 -7.68
C ASN A 361 14.00 -14.97 -7.39
N SER A 362 13.16 -14.56 -8.33
CA SER A 362 11.72 -14.45 -8.13
C SER A 362 10.94 -15.32 -9.12
N VAL A 363 9.72 -15.71 -8.74
CA VAL A 363 8.82 -16.55 -9.53
C VAL A 363 7.55 -15.77 -9.84
N PHE A 364 7.17 -15.73 -11.10
CA PHE A 364 5.97 -15.04 -11.60
C PHE A 364 5.11 -16.03 -12.37
N ILE A 365 3.82 -16.09 -12.07
CA ILE A 365 2.91 -17.09 -12.63
C ILE A 365 1.66 -16.42 -13.19
N GLY A 366 1.28 -16.76 -14.41
CA GLY A 366 -0.07 -16.55 -14.92
C GLY A 366 -0.50 -15.10 -15.15
N TRP A 367 0.39 -14.23 -15.61
CA TRP A 367 0.09 -12.86 -16.00
C TRP A 367 -0.16 -12.73 -17.53
N PRO A 368 -0.95 -11.74 -17.97
CA PRO A 368 -1.08 -11.44 -19.40
C PRO A 368 0.26 -11.13 -20.06
N ILE A 369 1.04 -10.23 -19.43
CA ILE A 369 2.40 -9.87 -19.86
C ILE A 369 3.37 -10.16 -18.71
N GLY A 370 4.53 -10.73 -19.04
CA GLY A 370 5.60 -10.93 -18.04
C GLY A 370 6.29 -9.63 -17.66
N ILE A 371 6.78 -8.86 -18.65
CA ILE A 371 7.53 -7.63 -18.42
C ILE A 371 7.28 -6.56 -19.47
N ILE A 372 7.19 -5.32 -19.03
CA ILE A 372 7.23 -4.12 -19.87
C ILE A 372 8.39 -3.25 -19.40
N LEU A 373 9.39 -3.04 -20.27
CA LEU A 373 10.39 -1.99 -20.13
C LEU A 373 9.97 -0.82 -21.01
N ASP A 374 9.27 0.12 -20.40
CA ASP A 374 8.55 1.18 -21.09
C ASP A 374 9.43 2.43 -21.29
N ASN A 375 9.50 2.91 -22.51
CA ASN A 375 10.19 4.13 -22.91
C ASN A 375 9.22 5.27 -23.31
N GLU A 376 7.95 5.20 -22.96
CA GLU A 376 7.00 6.29 -23.26
C GLU A 376 7.49 7.63 -22.69
N LYS A 377 8.00 7.59 -21.45
CA LYS A 377 8.67 8.73 -20.80
C LYS A 377 10.01 8.29 -20.25
N GLY A 378 11.06 9.07 -20.51
CA GLY A 378 12.42 8.73 -20.06
C GLY A 378 13.10 7.67 -20.92
N ASP A 379 14.17 7.03 -20.41
CA ASP A 379 14.99 6.04 -21.12
C ASP A 379 15.23 4.78 -20.26
N THR A 380 14.15 4.12 -19.88
CA THR A 380 14.20 2.88 -19.07
C THR A 380 14.97 1.77 -19.79
N GLN A 381 14.73 1.61 -21.10
CA GLN A 381 15.47 0.61 -21.91
C GLN A 381 16.96 0.95 -22.03
N GLY A 382 17.32 2.24 -22.09
CA GLY A 382 18.71 2.68 -22.06
C GLY A 382 19.38 2.40 -20.72
N ALA A 383 18.66 2.51 -19.61
CA ALA A 383 19.16 2.10 -18.29
C ALA A 383 19.44 0.60 -18.25
N ALA A 384 18.55 -0.23 -18.79
CA ALA A 384 18.75 -1.67 -18.91
C ALA A 384 19.98 -2.02 -19.76
N LYS A 385 20.13 -1.40 -20.95
CA LYS A 385 21.29 -1.58 -21.84
C LYS A 385 22.63 -1.22 -21.17
N LYS A 386 22.63 -0.23 -20.28
CA LYS A 386 23.81 0.20 -19.52
C LYS A 386 24.09 -0.65 -18.29
N GLY A 387 23.27 -1.67 -18.00
CA GLY A 387 23.42 -2.53 -16.83
C GLY A 387 23.06 -1.85 -15.50
N LEU A 388 22.24 -0.80 -15.54
CA LEU A 388 21.80 -0.05 -14.36
C LEU A 388 20.61 -0.69 -13.66
N MET A 389 20.02 -1.74 -14.25
CA MET A 389 19.00 -2.58 -13.62
C MET A 389 19.38 -4.06 -13.78
N LYS A 390 18.97 -4.89 -12.83
CA LYS A 390 19.23 -6.32 -12.81
C LYS A 390 17.92 -7.09 -12.73
N LEU A 391 17.66 -7.92 -13.73
CA LEU A 391 16.54 -8.86 -13.76
C LEU A 391 17.12 -10.26 -13.89
N GLN A 392 17.47 -10.90 -12.77
CA GLN A 392 18.31 -12.09 -12.78
C GLN A 392 17.71 -13.25 -11.98
N ASN A 393 17.92 -14.47 -12.52
CA ASN A 393 17.46 -15.73 -11.91
C ASN A 393 15.94 -15.76 -11.65
N ASN A 394 15.15 -15.10 -12.50
CA ASN A 394 13.70 -15.09 -12.36
C ASN A 394 13.05 -16.17 -13.23
N VAL A 395 11.90 -16.64 -12.80
CA VAL A 395 11.10 -17.64 -13.52
C VAL A 395 9.78 -17.02 -13.90
N PHE A 396 9.47 -16.97 -15.19
CA PHE A 396 8.14 -16.71 -15.74
C PHE A 396 7.45 -18.02 -16.08
N ALA A 397 6.19 -18.18 -15.65
CA ALA A 397 5.41 -19.38 -15.97
C ALA A 397 3.99 -19.00 -16.40
N GLY A 398 3.55 -19.50 -17.56
CA GLY A 398 2.17 -19.29 -18.04
C GLY A 398 1.83 -17.86 -18.45
N MET A 399 2.79 -17.06 -18.82
CA MET A 399 2.53 -15.72 -19.40
C MET A 399 1.86 -15.85 -20.76
N THR A 400 0.90 -14.95 -21.10
CA THR A 400 0.34 -14.91 -22.46
C THR A 400 1.41 -14.45 -23.43
N ILE A 401 2.16 -13.39 -23.07
CA ILE A 401 3.38 -12.96 -23.75
C ILE A 401 4.49 -12.70 -22.74
N THR A 402 5.73 -13.01 -23.12
CA THR A 402 6.88 -12.83 -22.24
C THR A 402 7.13 -11.36 -21.95
N GLY A 403 7.04 -10.49 -22.95
CA GLY A 403 7.27 -9.07 -22.77
C GLY A 403 6.72 -8.22 -23.90
N SER A 404 6.52 -6.95 -23.56
CA SER A 404 6.06 -5.88 -24.43
C SER A 404 6.87 -4.62 -24.19
N ASP A 405 6.95 -3.75 -25.19
CA ASP A 405 7.53 -2.40 -25.05
C ASP A 405 6.44 -1.32 -24.96
N PHE A 406 5.17 -1.71 -24.97
CA PHE A 406 4.01 -0.82 -24.97
C PHE A 406 3.31 -0.87 -23.60
N ASN A 407 2.95 0.30 -23.10
CA ASN A 407 2.32 0.47 -21.80
C ASN A 407 0.84 0.11 -21.76
N LYS A 408 0.23 -0.35 -22.85
CA LYS A 408 -1.19 -0.71 -22.89
C LYS A 408 -1.45 -1.98 -23.66
N VAL A 409 -2.33 -2.83 -23.10
CA VAL A 409 -2.84 -4.05 -23.72
C VAL A 409 -4.35 -3.94 -23.87
N TYR A 410 -4.83 -4.03 -25.11
CA TYR A 410 -6.27 -3.91 -25.40
C TYR A 410 -7.00 -5.25 -25.51
N THR A 411 -6.24 -6.33 -25.73
CA THR A 411 -6.75 -7.69 -25.84
C THR A 411 -5.77 -8.63 -25.15
N ASP A 412 -5.96 -9.93 -25.30
CA ASP A 412 -5.00 -10.93 -24.82
C ASP A 412 -3.65 -10.94 -25.59
N GLY A 413 -3.40 -9.93 -26.40
CA GLY A 413 -2.18 -9.81 -27.19
C GLY A 413 -1.62 -8.39 -27.14
N LEU A 414 -0.37 -8.29 -27.56
CA LEU A 414 0.35 -7.04 -27.67
C LEU A 414 -0.25 -6.12 -28.72
N TYR A 415 -0.54 -4.88 -28.38
CA TYR A 415 -1.01 -3.87 -29.30
C TYR A 415 0.10 -2.85 -29.60
N ASP A 416 0.50 -2.79 -30.86
CA ASP A 416 1.44 -1.75 -31.32
C ASP A 416 0.68 -0.46 -31.65
N TYR A 417 0.95 0.59 -30.89
CA TYR A 417 0.35 1.91 -31.08
C TYR A 417 0.67 2.58 -32.41
N ASN A 418 1.88 2.33 -32.96
CA ASN A 418 2.32 2.95 -34.20
C ASN A 418 1.63 2.33 -35.42
N THR A 419 1.53 1.01 -35.40
CA THR A 419 0.92 0.25 -36.50
C THR A 419 -0.54 -0.06 -36.23
N LYS A 420 -1.03 0.16 -35.00
CA LYS A 420 -2.38 -0.22 -34.53
C LYS A 420 -2.69 -1.69 -34.76
N THR A 421 -1.67 -2.54 -34.65
CA THR A 421 -1.77 -3.99 -34.85
C THR A 421 -1.25 -4.73 -33.63
N THR A 422 -1.70 -5.98 -33.47
CA THR A 422 -1.17 -6.90 -32.47
C THR A 422 -0.17 -7.82 -33.16
N ASP A 423 1.07 -7.84 -32.67
CA ASP A 423 2.11 -8.76 -33.19
C ASP A 423 2.87 -9.43 -32.02
N ALA A 424 2.28 -10.47 -31.48
CA ALA A 424 2.90 -11.27 -30.40
C ALA A 424 4.07 -12.15 -30.90
N SER A 425 4.30 -12.23 -32.21
CA SER A 425 5.36 -13.08 -32.79
C SER A 425 6.73 -12.40 -32.82
N LYS A 426 6.78 -11.07 -32.76
CA LYS A 426 8.04 -10.32 -32.76
C LYS A 426 8.52 -10.07 -31.32
N PRO A 427 9.76 -10.46 -30.99
CA PRO A 427 10.30 -10.18 -29.68
C PRO A 427 10.48 -8.66 -29.50
N SER A 428 9.89 -8.11 -28.45
CA SER A 428 10.15 -6.76 -27.99
C SER A 428 11.56 -6.64 -27.40
N PHE A 429 12.02 -5.41 -27.15
CA PHE A 429 13.23 -5.19 -26.36
C PHE A 429 13.10 -5.84 -24.98
N SER A 430 11.94 -5.68 -24.31
CA SER A 430 11.65 -6.26 -23.02
C SER A 430 11.81 -7.78 -23.00
N THR A 431 11.24 -8.49 -24.00
CA THR A 431 11.43 -9.93 -24.16
C THR A 431 12.90 -10.27 -24.37
N SER A 432 13.57 -9.55 -25.27
CA SER A 432 14.98 -9.80 -25.60
C SER A 432 15.90 -9.57 -24.40
N PHE A 433 15.65 -8.54 -23.61
CA PHE A 433 16.42 -8.25 -22.39
C PHE A 433 16.20 -9.31 -21.31
N PHE A 434 14.94 -9.71 -21.07
CA PHE A 434 14.62 -10.74 -20.08
C PHE A 434 15.29 -12.07 -20.42
N THR A 435 15.32 -12.45 -21.70
CA THR A 435 15.85 -13.74 -22.18
C THR A 435 17.37 -13.73 -22.43
N LEU A 436 18.09 -12.64 -22.13
CA LEU A 436 19.55 -12.65 -22.22
C LEU A 436 20.15 -13.77 -21.37
N ALA A 437 21.05 -14.55 -21.94
CA ALA A 437 21.70 -15.67 -21.23
C ALA A 437 22.40 -15.22 -19.93
N ALA A 438 22.94 -14.00 -19.90
CA ALA A 438 23.60 -13.43 -18.73
C ALA A 438 22.62 -13.15 -17.56
N ASN A 439 21.34 -13.05 -17.83
CA ASN A 439 20.30 -12.82 -16.80
C ASN A 439 19.86 -14.13 -16.13
N ASN A 440 20.12 -15.27 -16.77
CA ASN A 440 19.75 -16.60 -16.26
C ASN A 440 18.27 -16.73 -15.86
N ASN A 441 17.38 -16.05 -16.59
CA ASN A 441 15.94 -16.15 -16.40
C ASN A 441 15.36 -17.35 -17.17
N SER A 442 14.24 -17.87 -16.69
CA SER A 442 13.55 -19.02 -17.30
C SER A 442 12.13 -18.67 -17.70
N ILE A 443 11.65 -19.29 -18.78
CA ILE A 443 10.26 -19.21 -19.23
C ILE A 443 9.70 -20.64 -19.29
N LEU A 444 8.64 -20.89 -18.52
CA LEU A 444 8.05 -22.20 -18.33
C LEU A 444 6.55 -22.17 -18.67
N ASN A 445 5.99 -23.34 -18.95
CA ASN A 445 4.54 -23.53 -19.07
C ASN A 445 3.91 -23.56 -17.69
N TRP A 446 2.62 -23.21 -17.63
CA TRP A 446 1.81 -23.32 -16.44
C TRP A 446 0.44 -23.85 -16.76
N THR A 447 -0.06 -24.74 -15.92
CA THR A 447 -1.46 -25.19 -15.92
C THR A 447 -2.08 -24.73 -14.60
N ALA A 448 -3.22 -24.04 -14.68
CA ALA A 448 -3.90 -23.51 -13.50
C ALA A 448 -4.14 -24.61 -12.46
N MET A 449 -3.88 -24.28 -11.20
CA MET A 449 -4.09 -25.15 -10.05
C MET A 449 -5.41 -24.82 -9.34
N THR A 450 -5.89 -25.75 -8.52
CA THR A 450 -7.00 -25.48 -7.63
C THR A 450 -6.50 -24.72 -6.39
N TRP A 451 -7.17 -23.62 -6.05
CA TRP A 451 -6.90 -22.88 -4.83
C TRP A 451 -7.15 -23.72 -3.58
N SER A 452 -6.19 -23.84 -2.71
CA SER A 452 -6.28 -24.53 -1.41
C SER A 452 -5.52 -23.78 -0.31
N GLY A 453 -5.53 -22.44 -0.36
CA GLY A 453 -4.81 -21.58 0.55
C GLY A 453 -3.30 -21.68 0.37
N ILE A 454 -2.54 -21.43 1.45
CA ILE A 454 -1.08 -21.40 1.43
C ILE A 454 -0.42 -22.63 0.80
N LYS A 455 -1.03 -23.79 0.99
CA LYS A 455 -0.50 -25.03 0.41
C LYS A 455 -0.36 -24.95 -1.11
N SER A 456 -1.39 -24.45 -1.80
CA SER A 456 -1.34 -24.28 -3.26
C SER A 456 -0.30 -23.22 -3.71
N ILE A 457 -0.05 -22.20 -2.88
CA ILE A 457 0.98 -21.20 -3.14
C ILE A 457 2.38 -21.82 -3.06
N ILE A 458 2.66 -22.56 -1.99
CA ILE A 458 3.95 -23.24 -1.81
C ILE A 458 4.17 -24.28 -2.93
N GLU A 459 3.16 -25.08 -3.23
CA GLU A 459 3.22 -26.05 -4.33
C GLU A 459 3.49 -25.38 -5.69
N ALA A 460 2.83 -24.25 -5.99
CA ALA A 460 3.07 -23.48 -7.21
C ALA A 460 4.54 -23.02 -7.32
N ASN A 461 5.08 -22.46 -6.25
CA ASN A 461 6.49 -22.05 -6.22
C ASN A 461 7.43 -23.27 -6.40
N GLN A 462 7.20 -24.34 -5.64
CA GLN A 462 8.07 -25.52 -5.62
C GLN A 462 8.09 -26.30 -6.95
N GLN A 463 6.98 -26.28 -7.70
CA GLN A 463 6.93 -26.86 -9.04
C GLN A 463 7.85 -26.15 -10.04
N LEU A 464 8.07 -24.84 -9.85
CA LEU A 464 8.80 -24.01 -10.78
C LEU A 464 10.26 -23.79 -10.36
N SER A 465 10.52 -23.59 -9.08
CA SER A 465 11.85 -23.35 -8.56
C SER A 465 11.98 -23.72 -7.08
N LYS A 466 13.16 -24.26 -6.76
CA LYS A 466 13.62 -24.50 -5.38
C LYS A 466 14.73 -23.54 -4.95
N THR A 467 15.00 -22.52 -5.77
CA THR A 467 16.07 -21.53 -5.55
C THR A 467 15.59 -20.10 -5.77
N ALA A 468 14.40 -19.92 -6.33
CA ALA A 468 13.74 -18.64 -6.56
C ALA A 468 12.32 -18.66 -6.00
N GLY A 469 11.82 -17.47 -5.64
CA GLY A 469 10.51 -17.27 -5.02
C GLY A 469 10.57 -17.26 -3.50
N ALA A 470 9.50 -16.78 -2.89
CA ALA A 470 9.35 -16.60 -1.45
C ALA A 470 9.24 -17.94 -0.68
N PHE A 471 8.99 -19.04 -1.39
CA PHE A 471 8.84 -20.39 -0.85
C PHE A 471 9.83 -21.38 -1.49
N ALA A 472 10.98 -20.89 -1.89
CA ALA A 472 12.02 -21.68 -2.57
C ALA A 472 12.48 -22.88 -1.74
N ASP A 473 12.59 -22.75 -0.44
CA ASP A 473 12.94 -23.83 0.50
C ASP A 473 11.75 -24.67 0.99
N GLY A 474 10.53 -24.32 0.60
CA GLY A 474 9.29 -24.96 1.01
C GLY A 474 8.80 -24.57 2.41
N THR A 475 9.46 -23.61 3.07
CA THR A 475 9.06 -23.14 4.40
C THR A 475 7.81 -22.25 4.30
N ASP A 476 6.82 -22.52 5.14
CA ASP A 476 5.65 -21.65 5.31
C ASP A 476 5.91 -20.59 6.39
N TRP A 477 6.35 -19.42 5.97
CA TRP A 477 6.55 -18.27 6.85
C TRP A 477 5.25 -17.49 7.14
N THR A 478 4.13 -17.87 6.51
CA THR A 478 2.84 -17.19 6.67
C THR A 478 1.99 -17.78 7.79
N THR A 479 2.32 -18.99 8.26
CA THR A 479 1.57 -19.73 9.27
C THR A 479 1.39 -18.92 10.55
N GLY A 480 0.14 -18.88 11.02
CA GLY A 480 -0.24 -18.33 12.34
C GLY A 480 -0.58 -16.85 12.32
N TRP A 481 -0.10 -16.07 11.34
CA TRP A 481 -0.36 -14.64 11.29
C TRP A 481 -1.12 -14.16 10.04
N ALA A 482 -0.89 -14.76 8.86
CA ALA A 482 -1.58 -14.39 7.65
C ALA A 482 -3.04 -14.86 7.65
N ASN A 483 -3.92 -14.10 6.97
CA ASN A 483 -5.34 -14.42 6.83
C ASN A 483 -5.71 -14.55 5.34
N TRP A 484 -6.23 -15.71 4.95
CA TRP A 484 -6.64 -16.01 3.57
C TRP A 484 -8.14 -15.85 3.34
N ASP A 485 -8.91 -15.48 4.38
CA ASP A 485 -10.34 -15.20 4.30
C ASP A 485 -10.71 -13.99 5.20
N PRO A 486 -10.12 -12.80 4.97
CA PRO A 486 -10.41 -11.61 5.77
C PRO A 486 -11.85 -11.13 5.59
N GLU A 487 -12.48 -11.43 4.47
CA GLU A 487 -13.86 -11.05 4.18
C GLU A 487 -14.84 -11.65 5.21
N ASN A 488 -14.65 -12.92 5.59
CA ASN A 488 -15.55 -13.64 6.49
C ASN A 488 -15.01 -13.76 7.93
N THR A 489 -13.79 -13.28 8.20
CA THR A 489 -13.20 -13.36 9.54
C THR A 489 -13.96 -12.47 10.53
N GLN A 490 -14.32 -13.01 11.69
CA GLN A 490 -14.92 -12.25 12.80
C GLN A 490 -13.82 -11.60 13.66
N TYR A 491 -13.95 -10.32 13.91
CA TYR A 491 -13.06 -9.52 14.75
C TYR A 491 -13.79 -8.88 15.90
#